data_85306aaf683a58e8514f31681063b96f
#
_entry.id   85306aaf683a58e8514f31681063b96f
#
_cell.length_a   1.000
_cell.length_b   1.000
_cell.length_c   1.000
_cell.angle_alpha   90.00
_cell.angle_beta   90.00
_cell.angle_gamma   90.00
#
_symmetry.space_group_name_H-M   'P 1'
#
loop_
_entity.id
_entity.type
_entity.pdbx_description
1 polymer ?
#
loop_
_entity_poly.entity_id
_entity_poly.type
_entity_poly.pdbx_seq_one_letter_code
_entity_poly.pdbx_strand_id
1 'polypeptide(L)'
;MKFAIKFVAASVALVCASAAFAQKGETVKLVRIDPLTGLLGPVGISQQKGYQFFAEKLSGAGNEAGVKFEISFIDNKLSPTESLNALKAAIDQGARYIIQGNGSSVALALSDAVTKYNERNPGKEVIYLNDSAVDPDLTNSKCSFWHFRFDADTSMKMEAMSSFIETQKDIKNVYILGQNYSHGVQVAKYAKETLARKRPDIKIVGEDLHPLAQVRDFAPYIAKIKASGADTVITGNWGSDLSLLIKAANENGY
;
A
#
# COMPACT_ATOMS: atom_id res chain seq x y z
N MET A 1 -7.34 -32.11 48.90
CA MET A 1 -7.62 -31.61 47.54
C MET A 1 -7.91 -30.11 47.44
N LYS A 2 -8.56 -29.45 48.38
CA LYS A 2 -8.89 -28.01 48.31
C LYS A 2 -7.70 -27.04 48.44
N PHE A 3 -6.59 -27.44 49.06
CA PHE A 3 -5.39 -26.61 49.23
C PHE A 3 -4.51 -26.56 47.94
N ALA A 4 -4.41 -27.65 47.19
CA ALA A 4 -3.62 -27.72 45.97
C ALA A 4 -4.20 -26.87 44.83
N ILE A 5 -5.55 -26.79 44.75
CA ILE A 5 -6.24 -26.00 43.69
C ILE A 5 -6.04 -24.50 43.91
N LYS A 6 -5.94 -24.01 45.15
CA LYS A 6 -5.69 -22.59 45.43
C LYS A 6 -4.27 -22.17 45.08
N PHE A 7 -3.28 -23.06 45.22
CA PHE A 7 -1.89 -22.75 44.84
C PHE A 7 -1.70 -22.72 43.34
N VAL A 8 -2.35 -23.60 42.58
CA VAL A 8 -2.29 -23.62 41.11
C VAL A 8 -2.99 -22.38 40.53
N ALA A 9 -4.14 -21.98 41.07
CA ALA A 9 -4.84 -20.77 40.63
C ALA A 9 -4.04 -19.47 40.91
N ALA A 10 -3.35 -19.39 42.04
CA ALA A 10 -2.48 -18.27 42.37
C ALA A 10 -1.25 -18.21 41.47
N SER A 11 -0.66 -19.36 41.10
CA SER A 11 0.50 -19.40 40.21
C SER A 11 0.16 -19.01 38.76
N VAL A 12 -1.02 -19.45 38.27
CA VAL A 12 -1.51 -19.04 36.94
C VAL A 12 -1.85 -17.56 36.90
N ALA A 13 -2.46 -17.00 37.94
CA ALA A 13 -2.74 -15.57 38.01
C ALA A 13 -1.46 -14.71 38.06
N LEU A 14 -0.38 -15.18 38.73
CA LEU A 14 0.90 -14.49 38.77
C LEU A 14 1.61 -14.50 37.40
N VAL A 15 1.53 -15.61 36.65
CA VAL A 15 2.11 -15.70 35.29
C VAL A 15 1.36 -14.83 34.29
N CYS A 16 0.03 -14.75 34.39
CA CYS A 16 -0.77 -13.84 33.54
C CYS A 16 -0.54 -12.37 33.89
N ALA A 17 -0.33 -12.03 35.18
CA ALA A 17 -0.02 -10.67 35.60
C ALA A 17 1.38 -10.24 35.11
N SER A 18 2.38 -11.11 35.09
CA SER A 18 3.71 -10.79 34.57
C SER A 18 3.72 -10.57 33.05
N ALA A 19 2.87 -11.24 32.29
CA ALA A 19 2.73 -11.00 30.84
C ALA A 19 2.09 -9.64 30.52
N ALA A 20 1.19 -9.14 31.39
CA ALA A 20 0.56 -7.82 31.22
C ALA A 20 1.51 -6.64 31.56
N PHE A 21 2.53 -6.87 32.37
CA PHE A 21 3.53 -5.85 32.74
C PHE A 21 4.73 -5.79 31.77
N ALA A 22 4.89 -6.78 30.90
CA ALA A 22 6.07 -6.88 30.02
C ALA A 22 6.10 -5.85 28.88
N GLN A 23 5.03 -5.10 28.64
CA GLN A 23 4.97 -4.09 27.57
C GLN A 23 4.96 -2.64 28.06
N LYS A 24 4.92 -2.40 29.35
CA LYS A 24 4.91 -1.03 29.87
C LYS A 24 6.30 -0.40 29.74
N GLY A 25 6.40 0.62 28.88
CA GLY A 25 7.65 1.36 28.64
C GLY A 25 8.54 0.75 27.53
N GLU A 26 8.07 -0.27 26.79
CA GLU A 26 8.81 -0.80 25.65
C GLU A 26 8.95 0.20 24.50
N THR A 27 10.08 0.14 23.81
CA THR A 27 10.28 0.86 22.55
C THR A 27 9.97 -0.05 21.38
N VAL A 28 8.92 0.29 20.62
CA VAL A 28 8.56 -0.39 19.38
C VAL A 28 9.30 0.26 18.22
N LYS A 29 10.20 -0.51 17.59
CA LYS A 29 10.94 -0.07 16.41
C LYS A 29 10.18 -0.38 15.14
N LEU A 30 9.83 0.65 14.40
CA LEU A 30 9.16 0.60 13.10
C LEU A 30 10.15 1.00 12.02
N VAL A 31 10.16 0.31 10.89
CA VAL A 31 10.94 0.72 9.72
C VAL A 31 10.00 0.88 8.53
N ARG A 32 9.97 2.08 7.96
CA ARG A 32 9.24 2.34 6.73
C ARG A 32 10.18 2.27 5.53
N ILE A 33 9.80 1.45 4.55
CA ILE A 33 10.54 1.21 3.31
C ILE A 33 9.71 1.75 2.15
N ASP A 34 10.03 2.97 1.67
CA ASP A 34 9.26 3.64 0.61
C ASP A 34 10.15 4.55 -0.25
N PRO A 35 9.71 4.99 -1.43
CA PRO A 35 10.50 5.88 -2.26
C PRO A 35 10.62 7.26 -1.60
N LEU A 36 11.85 7.69 -1.33
CA LEU A 36 12.16 9.03 -0.80
C LEU A 36 12.86 9.90 -1.84
N THR A 37 13.22 9.32 -2.98
CA THR A 37 13.88 10.01 -4.10
C THR A 37 13.15 9.74 -5.43
N GLY A 38 13.56 10.42 -6.50
CA GLY A 38 12.95 10.30 -7.82
C GLY A 38 11.58 10.99 -7.93
N LEU A 39 10.84 10.69 -9.00
CA LEU A 39 9.54 11.34 -9.31
C LEU A 39 8.47 11.06 -8.23
N LEU A 40 8.54 9.95 -7.53
CA LEU A 40 7.60 9.59 -6.46
C LEU A 40 8.14 9.89 -5.05
N GLY A 41 9.35 10.44 -4.94
CA GLY A 41 9.94 10.90 -3.68
C GLY A 41 9.03 11.84 -2.88
N PRO A 42 8.36 12.83 -3.49
CA PRO A 42 7.43 13.72 -2.77
C PRO A 42 6.30 12.98 -2.03
N VAL A 43 5.82 11.85 -2.56
CA VAL A 43 4.80 11.02 -1.91
C VAL A 43 5.36 10.40 -0.64
N GLY A 44 6.52 9.72 -0.74
CA GLY A 44 7.15 9.08 0.41
C GLY A 44 7.58 10.09 1.49
N ILE A 45 8.10 11.26 1.10
CA ILE A 45 8.47 12.34 2.03
C ILE A 45 7.24 12.89 2.77
N SER A 46 6.10 13.05 2.08
CA SER A 46 4.85 13.47 2.71
C SER A 46 4.39 12.45 3.76
N GLN A 47 4.42 11.18 3.41
CA GLN A 47 4.08 10.08 4.33
C GLN A 47 5.08 10.00 5.50
N GLN A 48 6.38 10.18 5.25
CA GLN A 48 7.40 10.24 6.29
C GLN A 48 7.05 11.26 7.38
N LYS A 49 6.69 12.48 6.99
CA LYS A 49 6.29 13.54 7.94
C LYS A 49 5.07 13.12 8.78
N GLY A 50 4.07 12.50 8.14
CA GLY A 50 2.89 11.99 8.83
C GLY A 50 3.23 10.92 9.87
N TYR A 51 4.05 9.95 9.49
CA TYR A 51 4.46 8.88 10.40
C TYR A 51 5.34 9.38 11.56
N GLN A 52 6.25 10.33 11.31
CA GLN A 52 7.02 10.97 12.36
C GLN A 52 6.12 11.69 13.37
N PHE A 53 5.19 12.49 12.87
CA PHE A 53 4.22 13.20 13.73
C PHE A 53 3.41 12.24 14.61
N PHE A 54 2.89 11.16 14.03
CA PHE A 54 2.11 10.19 14.81
C PHE A 54 2.97 9.37 15.77
N ALA A 55 4.18 9.00 15.41
CA ALA A 55 5.11 8.31 16.30
C ALA A 55 5.41 9.16 17.54
N GLU A 56 5.70 10.46 17.36
CA GLU A 56 5.91 11.42 18.45
C GLU A 56 4.64 11.59 19.30
N LYS A 57 3.50 11.82 18.66
CA LYS A 57 2.22 12.05 19.35
C LYS A 57 1.80 10.82 20.17
N LEU A 58 1.90 9.62 19.62
CA LEU A 58 1.51 8.38 20.29
C LEU A 58 2.50 7.95 21.38
N SER A 59 3.74 8.44 21.33
CA SER A 59 4.75 8.21 22.38
C SER A 59 4.69 9.23 23.51
N GLY A 60 3.86 10.27 23.38
CA GLY A 60 3.76 11.41 24.30
C GLY A 60 2.77 11.22 25.46
N ALA A 61 2.36 12.35 26.03
CA ALA A 61 1.39 12.40 27.13
C ALA A 61 0.05 11.77 26.72
N GLY A 62 -0.52 10.93 27.60
CA GLY A 62 -1.75 10.17 27.36
C GLY A 62 -1.53 8.75 26.87
N ASN A 63 -0.29 8.34 26.65
CA ASN A 63 0.05 6.95 26.37
C ASN A 63 0.14 6.16 27.70
N GLU A 64 -0.98 5.62 28.13
CA GLU A 64 -1.09 4.90 29.43
C GLU A 64 -0.21 3.63 29.46
N ALA A 65 0.04 3.01 28.31
CA ALA A 65 0.92 1.85 28.19
C ALA A 65 2.41 2.23 28.30
N GLY A 66 2.76 3.51 28.16
CA GLY A 66 4.14 4.00 28.19
C GLY A 66 5.00 3.50 27.03
N VAL A 67 4.39 2.98 25.95
CA VAL A 67 5.07 2.49 24.76
C VAL A 67 5.65 3.66 23.97
N LYS A 68 6.90 3.56 23.55
CA LYS A 68 7.53 4.52 22.64
C LYS A 68 7.59 3.96 21.23
N PHE A 69 7.26 4.78 20.25
CA PHE A 69 7.36 4.42 18.83
C PHE A 69 8.58 5.12 18.22
N GLU A 70 9.57 4.34 17.84
CA GLU A 70 10.72 4.82 17.07
C GLU A 70 10.54 4.39 15.62
N ILE A 71 10.44 5.36 14.71
CA ILE A 71 10.31 5.07 13.28
C ILE A 71 11.53 5.56 12.51
N SER A 72 12.08 4.69 11.69
CA SER A 72 13.12 5.00 10.73
C SER A 72 12.65 4.77 9.30
N PHE A 73 13.36 5.35 8.33
CA PHE A 73 12.95 5.36 6.92
C PHE A 73 14.11 4.92 6.05
N ILE A 74 13.83 4.06 5.08
CA ILE A 74 14.80 3.58 4.09
C ILE A 74 14.23 3.84 2.70
N ASP A 75 14.99 4.54 1.86
CA ASP A 75 14.64 4.78 0.46
C ASP A 75 14.80 3.50 -0.35
N ASN A 76 13.71 3.00 -0.90
CA ASN A 76 13.69 1.84 -1.77
C ASN A 76 13.70 2.20 -3.27
N LYS A 77 13.70 3.48 -3.62
CA LYS A 77 13.64 3.98 -5.01
C LYS A 77 12.53 3.34 -5.85
N LEU A 78 11.46 2.90 -5.20
CA LEU A 78 10.34 2.15 -5.79
C LEU A 78 10.76 0.82 -6.46
N SER A 79 11.91 0.27 -6.10
CA SER A 79 12.47 -0.97 -6.64
C SER A 79 12.18 -2.17 -5.72
N PRO A 80 11.62 -3.28 -6.23
CA PRO A 80 11.50 -4.51 -5.45
C PRO A 80 12.85 -5.00 -4.90
N THR A 81 13.91 -4.95 -5.70
CA THR A 81 15.26 -5.39 -5.28
C THR A 81 15.80 -4.53 -4.14
N GLU A 82 15.73 -3.19 -4.27
CA GLU A 82 16.17 -2.29 -3.19
C GLU A 82 15.32 -2.46 -1.93
N SER A 83 14.04 -2.77 -2.09
CA SER A 83 13.13 -3.05 -0.96
C SER A 83 13.51 -4.32 -0.20
N LEU A 84 13.95 -5.38 -0.89
CA LEU A 84 14.46 -6.60 -0.25
C LEU A 84 15.77 -6.35 0.50
N ASN A 85 16.67 -5.53 -0.05
CA ASN A 85 17.89 -5.10 0.62
C ASN A 85 17.57 -4.28 1.88
N ALA A 86 16.62 -3.34 1.77
CA ALA A 86 16.13 -2.53 2.88
C ALA A 86 15.46 -3.38 3.97
N LEU A 87 14.65 -4.37 3.60
CA LEU A 87 14.04 -5.32 4.54
C LEU A 87 15.10 -6.07 5.34
N LYS A 88 16.12 -6.59 4.65
CA LYS A 88 17.23 -7.28 5.32
C LYS A 88 17.92 -6.35 6.31
N ALA A 89 18.28 -5.15 5.89
CA ALA A 89 18.95 -4.16 6.75
C ALA A 89 18.08 -3.79 7.96
N ALA A 90 16.76 -3.62 7.79
CA ALA A 90 15.83 -3.35 8.87
C ALA A 90 15.77 -4.50 9.89
N ILE A 91 15.71 -5.74 9.43
CA ILE A 91 15.71 -6.93 10.29
C ILE A 91 17.02 -7.06 11.07
N ASP A 92 18.15 -6.85 10.41
CA ASP A 92 19.49 -6.89 11.02
C ASP A 92 19.63 -5.81 12.13
N GLN A 93 18.95 -4.66 12.00
CA GLN A 93 18.85 -3.61 13.01
C GLN A 93 17.83 -3.90 14.13
N GLY A 94 17.18 -5.05 14.09
CA GLY A 94 16.24 -5.51 15.11
C GLY A 94 14.79 -5.04 14.90
N ALA A 95 14.44 -4.49 13.74
CA ALA A 95 13.04 -4.17 13.44
C ALA A 95 12.20 -5.44 13.33
N ARG A 96 10.98 -5.37 13.85
CA ARG A 96 9.97 -6.44 13.76
C ARG A 96 8.69 -5.96 13.08
N TYR A 97 8.56 -4.66 12.87
CA TYR A 97 7.41 -4.04 12.20
C TYR A 97 7.92 -3.26 10.99
N ILE A 98 7.57 -3.75 9.82
CA ILE A 98 7.92 -3.14 8.53
C ILE A 98 6.67 -2.48 7.96
N ILE A 99 6.79 -1.21 7.60
CA ILE A 99 5.73 -0.45 6.95
C ILE A 99 6.14 -0.18 5.51
N GLN A 100 5.26 -0.43 4.57
CA GLN A 100 5.45 -0.05 3.17
C GLN A 100 4.08 0.03 2.49
N GLY A 101 3.92 0.95 1.55
CA GLY A 101 2.66 1.10 0.84
C GLY A 101 2.82 1.51 -0.62
N ASN A 102 3.89 2.19 -0.98
CA ASN A 102 4.04 2.68 -2.34
C ASN A 102 4.56 1.57 -3.29
N GLY A 103 3.70 1.18 -4.24
CA GLY A 103 4.03 0.22 -5.27
C GLY A 103 3.66 -1.24 -4.93
N SER A 104 2.59 -1.74 -5.56
CA SER A 104 2.08 -3.09 -5.31
C SER A 104 3.07 -4.19 -5.69
N SER A 105 3.92 -4.00 -6.71
CA SER A 105 4.98 -4.97 -7.04
C SER A 105 6.04 -5.07 -5.92
N VAL A 106 6.35 -3.94 -5.25
CA VAL A 106 7.20 -3.91 -4.05
C VAL A 106 6.53 -4.67 -2.92
N ALA A 107 5.24 -4.40 -2.66
CA ALA A 107 4.48 -5.05 -1.61
C ALA A 107 4.42 -6.57 -1.78
N LEU A 108 4.20 -7.06 -2.99
CA LEU A 108 4.21 -8.50 -3.30
C LEU A 108 5.57 -9.13 -2.98
N ALA A 109 6.68 -8.47 -3.36
CA ALA A 109 8.02 -8.94 -3.06
C ALA A 109 8.33 -8.96 -1.56
N LEU A 110 7.95 -7.90 -0.82
CA LEU A 110 8.13 -7.83 0.63
C LEU A 110 7.27 -8.86 1.37
N SER A 111 6.01 -9.05 0.98
CA SER A 111 5.12 -10.04 1.60
C SER A 111 5.67 -11.46 1.49
N ASP A 112 6.16 -11.84 0.31
CA ASP A 112 6.81 -13.14 0.07
C ASP A 112 8.11 -13.27 0.91
N ALA A 113 8.94 -12.23 0.93
CA ALA A 113 10.20 -12.25 1.68
C ALA A 113 9.99 -12.33 3.20
N VAL A 114 9.01 -11.60 3.74
CA VAL A 114 8.65 -11.66 5.17
C VAL A 114 8.13 -13.04 5.52
N THR A 115 7.28 -13.63 4.69
CA THR A 115 6.78 -15.00 4.91
C THR A 115 7.93 -16.00 4.99
N LYS A 116 8.83 -15.99 3.99
CA LYS A 116 10.00 -16.88 3.94
C LYS A 116 10.99 -16.65 5.10
N TYR A 117 11.12 -15.39 5.53
CA TYR A 117 11.95 -15.08 6.70
C TYR A 117 11.35 -15.69 7.97
N ASN A 118 10.06 -15.50 8.22
CA ASN A 118 9.38 -15.97 9.41
C ASN A 118 9.37 -17.51 9.52
N GLU A 119 9.16 -18.19 8.39
CA GLU A 119 9.25 -19.67 8.34
C GLU A 119 10.62 -20.20 8.78
N ARG A 120 11.69 -19.44 8.55
CA ARG A 120 13.08 -19.84 8.88
C ARG A 120 13.54 -19.35 10.24
N ASN A 121 12.81 -18.42 10.87
CA ASN A 121 13.22 -17.74 12.09
C ASN A 121 12.10 -17.70 13.13
N PRO A 122 11.58 -18.86 13.60
CA PRO A 122 10.52 -18.89 14.61
C PRO A 122 10.97 -18.20 15.90
N GLY A 123 10.09 -17.37 16.49
CA GLY A 123 10.36 -16.53 17.65
C GLY A 123 11.05 -15.20 17.33
N LYS A 124 11.29 -14.91 16.05
CA LYS A 124 11.86 -13.64 15.56
C LYS A 124 11.04 -13.07 14.40
N GLU A 125 9.76 -13.32 14.43
CA GLU A 125 8.85 -12.97 13.35
C GLU A 125 8.82 -11.47 13.10
N VAL A 126 8.58 -11.12 11.85
CA VAL A 126 8.40 -9.77 11.33
C VAL A 126 6.97 -9.61 10.84
N ILE A 127 6.35 -8.50 11.15
CA ILE A 127 5.01 -8.14 10.65
C ILE A 127 5.17 -7.08 9.56
N TYR A 128 4.48 -7.29 8.44
CA TYR A 128 4.43 -6.33 7.36
C TYR A 128 3.08 -5.59 7.36
N LEU A 129 3.13 -4.28 7.58
CA LEU A 129 2.01 -3.35 7.61
C LEU A 129 1.97 -2.57 6.30
N ASN A 130 1.00 -2.84 5.47
CA ASN A 130 0.81 -2.23 4.15
C ASN A 130 -0.29 -1.17 4.23
N ASP A 131 0.05 0.09 4.06
CA ASP A 131 -0.89 1.20 4.20
C ASP A 131 -1.51 1.68 2.87
N SER A 132 -0.96 1.31 1.70
CA SER A 132 -1.45 1.85 0.42
C SER A 132 -1.15 1.02 -0.83
N ALA A 133 -0.48 -0.13 -0.72
CA ALA A 133 -0.33 -1.03 -1.87
C ALA A 133 -1.58 -1.90 -2.02
N VAL A 134 -2.25 -1.76 -3.15
CA VAL A 134 -3.65 -2.16 -3.31
C VAL A 134 -3.89 -3.28 -4.33
N ASP A 135 -2.86 -4.05 -4.68
CA ASP A 135 -3.06 -5.24 -5.50
C ASP A 135 -3.95 -6.25 -4.76
N PRO A 136 -5.07 -6.71 -5.36
CA PRO A 136 -5.96 -7.67 -4.73
C PRO A 136 -5.30 -8.98 -4.35
N ASP A 137 -4.28 -9.43 -5.09
CA ASP A 137 -3.61 -10.68 -4.83
C ASP A 137 -2.90 -10.71 -3.46
N LEU A 138 -2.54 -9.56 -2.91
CA LEU A 138 -1.92 -9.44 -1.59
C LEU A 138 -2.77 -10.02 -0.44
N THR A 139 -4.09 -10.05 -0.60
CA THR A 139 -5.03 -10.62 0.38
C THR A 139 -5.87 -11.74 -0.20
N ASN A 140 -5.50 -12.25 -1.38
CA ASN A 140 -6.16 -13.34 -2.08
C ASN A 140 -5.14 -14.41 -2.46
N SER A 141 -4.77 -14.55 -3.73
CA SER A 141 -3.90 -15.63 -4.23
C SER A 141 -2.48 -15.61 -3.65
N LYS A 142 -2.00 -14.47 -3.17
CA LYS A 142 -0.69 -14.22 -2.56
C LYS A 142 -0.79 -13.79 -1.10
N CYS A 143 -1.90 -14.13 -0.42
CA CYS A 143 -2.07 -13.74 0.97
C CYS A 143 -1.00 -14.38 1.86
N SER A 144 -0.60 -13.62 2.87
CA SER A 144 0.33 -14.05 3.93
C SER A 144 -0.26 -13.74 5.28
N PHE A 145 -0.11 -14.65 6.25
CA PHE A 145 -0.50 -14.42 7.66
C PHE A 145 0.23 -13.21 8.27
N TRP A 146 1.39 -12.85 7.74
CA TRP A 146 2.26 -11.80 8.27
C TRP A 146 2.07 -10.44 7.59
N HIS A 147 1.13 -10.34 6.63
CA HIS A 147 0.83 -9.12 5.89
C HIS A 147 -0.55 -8.57 6.25
N PHE A 148 -0.61 -7.30 6.61
CA PHE A 148 -1.86 -6.59 6.96
C PHE A 148 -2.01 -5.36 6.09
N ARG A 149 -3.08 -5.28 5.30
CA ARG A 149 -3.40 -4.13 4.46
C ARG A 149 -4.48 -3.26 5.11
N PHE A 150 -4.26 -1.96 5.13
CA PHE A 150 -5.15 -0.97 5.74
C PHE A 150 -5.92 -0.13 4.71
N ASP A 151 -5.79 -0.42 3.41
CA ASP A 151 -6.52 0.27 2.33
C ASP A 151 -7.39 -0.72 1.54
N ALA A 152 -8.45 -0.20 0.92
CA ALA A 152 -9.26 -0.94 -0.04
C ALA A 152 -8.42 -1.35 -1.24
N ASP A 153 -8.61 -2.56 -1.74
CA ASP A 153 -7.87 -3.01 -2.92
C ASP A 153 -8.41 -2.42 -4.24
N THR A 154 -7.66 -2.67 -5.32
CA THR A 154 -8.01 -2.16 -6.64
C THR A 154 -9.38 -2.64 -7.11
N SER A 155 -9.79 -3.87 -6.80
CA SER A 155 -11.10 -4.38 -7.19
C SER A 155 -12.23 -3.62 -6.49
N MET A 156 -12.08 -3.36 -5.19
CA MET A 156 -13.04 -2.57 -4.40
C MET A 156 -13.12 -1.13 -4.88
N LYS A 157 -11.96 -0.52 -5.20
CA LYS A 157 -11.89 0.85 -5.73
C LYS A 157 -12.56 0.96 -7.10
N MET A 158 -12.32 0.00 -8.00
CA MET A 158 -12.97 -0.04 -9.32
C MET A 158 -14.46 -0.33 -9.22
N GLU A 159 -14.88 -1.15 -8.27
CA GLU A 159 -16.32 -1.39 -8.00
C GLU A 159 -17.02 -0.08 -7.58
N ALA A 160 -16.44 0.67 -6.65
CA ALA A 160 -16.98 1.95 -6.21
C ALA A 160 -17.01 2.99 -7.34
N MET A 161 -15.92 3.11 -8.10
CA MET A 161 -15.84 4.02 -9.24
C MET A 161 -16.83 3.67 -10.33
N SER A 162 -16.99 2.39 -10.66
CA SER A 162 -17.95 1.95 -11.67
C SER A 162 -19.40 2.16 -11.24
N SER A 163 -19.71 2.12 -9.94
CA SER A 163 -21.02 2.50 -9.41
C SER A 163 -21.30 4.00 -9.61
N PHE A 164 -20.29 4.85 -9.46
CA PHE A 164 -20.40 6.26 -9.80
C PHE A 164 -20.63 6.46 -11.31
N ILE A 165 -19.82 5.80 -12.17
CA ILE A 165 -19.95 5.86 -13.63
C ILE A 165 -21.33 5.39 -14.09
N GLU A 166 -21.95 4.45 -13.40
CA GLU A 166 -23.31 3.97 -13.70
C GLU A 166 -24.34 5.11 -13.68
N THR A 167 -24.13 6.11 -12.83
CA THR A 167 -25.01 7.30 -12.74
C THR A 167 -24.71 8.35 -13.81
N GLN A 168 -23.54 8.32 -14.45
CA GLN A 168 -23.06 9.32 -15.42
C GLN A 168 -23.46 8.93 -16.83
N LYS A 169 -24.63 9.40 -17.29
CA LYS A 169 -25.21 9.00 -18.60
C LYS A 169 -24.47 9.58 -19.81
N ASP A 170 -23.67 10.62 -19.61
CA ASP A 170 -22.89 11.29 -20.66
C ASP A 170 -21.63 10.53 -21.04
N ILE A 171 -21.12 9.67 -20.16
CA ILE A 171 -19.94 8.82 -20.45
C ILE A 171 -20.32 7.73 -21.46
N LYS A 172 -19.64 7.71 -22.62
CA LYS A 172 -19.87 6.78 -23.72
C LYS A 172 -18.60 6.08 -24.20
N ASN A 173 -17.48 6.79 -24.22
CA ASN A 173 -16.23 6.31 -24.78
C ASN A 173 -15.11 6.47 -23.74
N VAL A 174 -14.66 5.38 -23.20
CA VAL A 174 -13.64 5.36 -22.15
C VAL A 174 -12.29 4.97 -22.73
N TYR A 175 -11.26 5.72 -22.34
CA TYR A 175 -9.86 5.33 -22.52
C TYR A 175 -9.28 4.90 -21.17
N ILE A 176 -8.59 3.77 -21.11
CA ILE A 176 -7.91 3.30 -19.91
C ILE A 176 -6.43 3.64 -20.04
N LEU A 177 -5.92 4.46 -19.13
CA LEU A 177 -4.50 4.81 -19.07
C LEU A 177 -3.95 4.48 -17.69
N GLY A 178 -2.94 3.62 -17.61
CA GLY A 178 -2.37 3.17 -16.34
C GLY A 178 -0.85 3.11 -16.34
N GLN A 179 -0.31 2.96 -15.16
CA GLN A 179 1.11 2.71 -14.94
C GLN A 179 1.43 1.24 -15.19
N ASN A 180 2.52 0.94 -15.90
CA ASN A 180 2.94 -0.42 -16.26
C ASN A 180 3.59 -1.15 -15.08
N TYR A 181 2.77 -1.57 -14.13
CA TYR A 181 3.14 -2.46 -13.02
C TYR A 181 1.87 -3.15 -12.46
N SER A 182 2.01 -3.99 -11.44
CA SER A 182 0.93 -4.83 -10.90
C SER A 182 -0.39 -4.06 -10.68
N HIS A 183 -0.38 -2.91 -9.97
CA HIS A 183 -1.59 -2.12 -9.74
C HIS A 183 -2.24 -1.61 -11.05
N GLY A 184 -1.45 -1.05 -11.97
CA GLY A 184 -2.01 -0.52 -13.23
C GLY A 184 -2.65 -1.61 -14.10
N VAL A 185 -2.06 -2.81 -14.12
CA VAL A 185 -2.65 -3.99 -14.78
C VAL A 185 -3.98 -4.38 -14.12
N GLN A 186 -4.04 -4.39 -12.80
CA GLN A 186 -5.27 -4.69 -12.06
C GLN A 186 -6.34 -3.61 -12.28
N VAL A 187 -5.98 -2.33 -12.34
CA VAL A 187 -6.92 -1.24 -12.67
C VAL A 187 -7.55 -1.48 -14.05
N ALA A 188 -6.72 -1.74 -15.07
CA ALA A 188 -7.24 -2.00 -16.41
C ALA A 188 -8.15 -3.24 -16.46
N LYS A 189 -7.78 -4.31 -15.76
CA LYS A 189 -8.59 -5.53 -15.64
C LYS A 189 -9.95 -5.24 -15.03
N TYR A 190 -9.97 -4.68 -13.82
CA TYR A 190 -11.21 -4.46 -13.08
C TYR A 190 -12.07 -3.34 -13.67
N ALA A 191 -11.48 -2.33 -14.32
CA ALA A 191 -12.23 -1.35 -15.09
C ALA A 191 -13.03 -2.01 -16.21
N LYS A 192 -12.38 -2.89 -17.00
CA LYS A 192 -13.07 -3.64 -18.07
C LYS A 192 -14.17 -4.55 -17.53
N GLU A 193 -13.90 -5.32 -16.48
CA GLU A 193 -14.86 -6.26 -15.88
C GLU A 193 -16.08 -5.53 -15.30
N THR A 194 -15.86 -4.44 -14.57
CA THR A 194 -16.95 -3.70 -13.92
C THR A 194 -17.79 -2.90 -14.92
N LEU A 195 -17.16 -2.30 -15.93
CA LEU A 195 -17.90 -1.61 -17.00
C LEU A 195 -18.73 -2.60 -17.84
N ALA A 196 -18.17 -3.74 -18.21
CA ALA A 196 -18.92 -4.76 -18.95
C ALA A 196 -20.19 -5.21 -18.20
N ARG A 197 -20.15 -5.24 -16.89
CA ARG A 197 -21.28 -5.64 -16.03
C ARG A 197 -22.28 -4.52 -15.79
N LYS A 198 -21.80 -3.31 -15.49
CA LYS A 198 -22.67 -2.19 -15.04
C LYS A 198 -23.05 -1.22 -16.16
N ARG A 199 -22.19 -1.07 -17.15
CA ARG A 199 -22.34 -0.11 -18.26
C ARG A 199 -21.89 -0.74 -19.59
N PRO A 200 -22.56 -1.81 -20.04
CA PRO A 200 -22.22 -2.50 -21.30
C PRO A 200 -22.41 -1.60 -22.54
N ASP A 201 -23.05 -0.46 -22.38
CA ASP A 201 -23.21 0.57 -23.42
C ASP A 201 -21.94 1.43 -23.62
N ILE A 202 -21.01 1.43 -22.67
CA ILE A 202 -19.74 2.17 -22.76
C ILE A 202 -18.76 1.40 -23.66
N LYS A 203 -18.16 2.12 -24.61
CA LYS A 203 -17.11 1.60 -25.45
C LYS A 203 -15.74 1.90 -24.85
N ILE A 204 -14.88 0.90 -24.70
CA ILE A 204 -13.46 1.11 -24.39
C ILE A 204 -12.76 1.34 -25.71
N VAL A 205 -12.40 2.61 -25.97
CA VAL A 205 -11.83 3.06 -27.25
C VAL A 205 -10.31 3.02 -27.30
N GLY A 206 -9.67 2.71 -26.18
CA GLY A 206 -8.22 2.50 -26.11
C GLY A 206 -7.74 2.13 -24.71
N GLU A 207 -6.55 1.56 -24.68
CA GLU A 207 -5.85 1.19 -23.44
C GLU A 207 -4.34 1.34 -23.65
N ASP A 208 -3.67 2.00 -22.70
CA ASP A 208 -2.20 2.07 -22.63
C ASP A 208 -1.71 1.91 -21.19
N LEU A 209 -0.56 1.28 -21.06
CA LEU A 209 0.23 1.25 -19.84
C LEU A 209 1.56 1.98 -20.08
N HIS A 210 1.81 3.03 -19.34
CA HIS A 210 3.06 3.80 -19.43
C HIS A 210 4.07 3.40 -18.34
N PRO A 211 5.38 3.59 -18.56
CA PRO A 211 6.40 3.30 -17.56
C PRO A 211 6.17 4.06 -16.25
N LEU A 212 6.10 3.34 -15.12
CA LEU A 212 5.88 3.90 -13.78
C LEU A 212 7.00 4.87 -13.41
N ALA A 213 6.64 6.10 -13.03
CA ALA A 213 7.54 7.16 -12.55
C ALA A 213 8.67 7.53 -13.53
N GLN A 214 8.46 7.33 -14.83
CA GLN A 214 9.47 7.65 -15.85
C GLN A 214 8.97 8.66 -16.91
N VAL A 215 7.66 8.80 -17.06
CA VAL A 215 7.07 9.74 -18.03
C VAL A 215 7.10 11.16 -17.45
N ARG A 216 7.73 12.06 -18.16
CA ARG A 216 7.82 13.49 -17.79
C ARG A 216 6.87 14.37 -18.58
N ASP A 217 6.42 13.89 -19.74
CA ASP A 217 5.47 14.57 -20.61
C ASP A 217 4.37 13.60 -21.04
N PHE A 218 3.14 13.92 -20.66
CA PHE A 218 1.95 13.14 -21.00
C PHE A 218 1.21 13.70 -22.24
N ALA A 219 1.67 14.77 -22.88
CA ALA A 219 1.02 15.33 -24.07
C ALA A 219 0.82 14.30 -25.21
N PRO A 220 1.78 13.40 -25.51
CA PRO A 220 1.56 12.35 -26.51
C PRO A 220 0.42 11.38 -26.15
N TYR A 221 0.26 11.05 -24.86
CA TYR A 221 -0.85 10.21 -24.40
C TYR A 221 -2.17 10.95 -24.53
N ILE A 222 -2.25 12.23 -24.16
CA ILE A 222 -3.46 13.05 -24.32
C ILE A 222 -3.83 13.17 -25.80
N ALA A 223 -2.86 13.38 -26.69
CA ALA A 223 -3.11 13.42 -28.13
C ALA A 223 -3.74 12.12 -28.64
N LYS A 224 -3.23 10.96 -28.19
CA LYS A 224 -3.75 9.64 -28.52
C LYS A 224 -5.17 9.44 -27.96
N ILE A 225 -5.42 9.84 -26.71
CA ILE A 225 -6.73 9.79 -26.07
C ILE A 225 -7.75 10.63 -26.87
N LYS A 226 -7.40 11.87 -27.21
CA LYS A 226 -8.27 12.72 -28.04
C LYS A 226 -8.57 12.12 -29.41
N ALA A 227 -7.54 11.59 -30.08
CA ALA A 227 -7.70 10.95 -31.39
C ALA A 227 -8.59 9.71 -31.36
N SER A 228 -8.67 9.01 -30.21
CA SER A 228 -9.57 7.84 -30.04
C SER A 228 -11.04 8.21 -29.88
N GLY A 229 -11.36 9.50 -29.69
CA GLY A 229 -12.73 9.96 -29.40
C GLY A 229 -13.22 9.61 -27.99
N ALA A 230 -12.31 9.36 -27.05
CA ALA A 230 -12.68 9.17 -25.65
C ALA A 230 -13.24 10.46 -25.07
N ASP A 231 -14.32 10.34 -24.31
CA ASP A 231 -14.90 11.42 -23.50
C ASP A 231 -14.44 11.35 -22.03
N THR A 232 -13.92 10.19 -21.63
CA THR A 232 -13.53 9.91 -20.24
C THR A 232 -12.27 9.05 -20.19
N VAL A 233 -11.38 9.37 -19.27
CA VAL A 233 -10.20 8.55 -18.94
C VAL A 233 -10.39 7.87 -17.61
N ILE A 234 -10.24 6.55 -17.58
CA ILE A 234 -10.09 5.79 -16.35
C ILE A 234 -8.61 5.55 -16.10
N THR A 235 -8.12 5.94 -14.92
CA THR A 235 -6.71 5.79 -14.58
C THR A 235 -6.54 5.39 -13.11
N GLY A 236 -5.52 4.57 -12.87
CA GLY A 236 -4.99 4.28 -11.53
C GLY A 236 -3.70 5.05 -11.23
N ASN A 237 -3.35 6.04 -12.04
CA ASN A 237 -2.15 6.84 -11.82
C ASN A 237 -2.21 7.53 -10.45
N TRP A 238 -1.05 7.68 -9.84
CA TRP A 238 -0.88 8.35 -8.56
C TRP A 238 0.43 9.13 -8.52
N GLY A 239 0.61 9.97 -7.51
CA GLY A 239 1.81 10.80 -7.35
C GLY A 239 2.07 11.71 -8.55
N SER A 240 3.32 11.85 -8.93
CA SER A 240 3.72 12.74 -10.03
C SER A 240 3.16 12.32 -11.39
N ASP A 241 2.97 11.01 -11.64
CA ASP A 241 2.39 10.54 -12.91
C ASP A 241 0.95 11.04 -13.07
N LEU A 242 0.15 11.06 -11.99
CA LEU A 242 -1.20 11.62 -12.03
C LEU A 242 -1.18 13.13 -12.22
N SER A 243 -0.33 13.83 -11.47
CA SER A 243 -0.23 15.30 -11.56
C SER A 243 0.18 15.76 -12.95
N LEU A 244 1.15 15.07 -13.57
CA LEU A 244 1.62 15.36 -14.93
C LEU A 244 0.56 15.02 -15.98
N LEU A 245 -0.19 13.92 -15.79
CA LEU A 245 -1.30 13.56 -16.68
C LEU A 245 -2.40 14.62 -16.65
N ILE A 246 -2.85 15.05 -15.46
CA ILE A 246 -3.87 16.10 -15.31
C ILE A 246 -3.39 17.42 -15.92
N LYS A 247 -2.14 17.79 -15.67
CA LYS A 247 -1.54 18.98 -16.26
C LYS A 247 -1.59 18.93 -17.80
N ALA A 248 -1.10 17.82 -18.38
CA ALA A 248 -1.10 17.66 -19.83
C ALA A 248 -2.52 17.64 -20.41
N ALA A 249 -3.50 17.04 -19.75
CA ALA A 249 -4.89 17.06 -20.16
C ALA A 249 -5.41 18.50 -20.24
N ASN A 250 -5.23 19.29 -19.18
CA ASN A 250 -5.67 20.67 -19.13
C ASN A 250 -4.97 21.55 -20.19
N GLU A 251 -3.64 21.43 -20.36
CA GLU A 251 -2.86 22.21 -21.34
C GLU A 251 -3.23 21.86 -22.80
N ASN A 252 -3.74 20.67 -23.05
CA ASN A 252 -4.16 20.23 -24.39
C ASN A 252 -5.69 20.26 -24.59
N GLY A 253 -6.45 20.87 -23.69
CA GLY A 253 -7.89 21.06 -23.82
C GLY A 253 -8.69 19.74 -23.83
N TYR A 254 -8.37 18.85 -22.89
CA TYR A 254 -9.09 17.59 -22.68
C TYR A 254 -9.77 17.57 -21.30
#